data_f96e038420a287e8001691f81b303840
#
_entry.id   f96e038420a287e8001691f81b303840
#
_cell.length_a   1.000
_cell.length_b   1.000
_cell.length_c   1.000
_cell.angle_alpha   90.00
_cell.angle_beta   90.00
_cell.angle_gamma   90.00
#
_symmetry.space_group_name_H-M   'P 1'
#
loop_
_entity.id
_entity.type
_entity.pdbx_description
1 polymer ?
#
loop_
_entity_poly.entity_id
_entity_poly.type
_entity_poly.pdbx_seq_one_letter_code
_entity_poly.pdbx_strand_id
1 'polypeptide(L)'
;MLWRAHHLINRRTTFDFLGKRRLALVASTIINVLSIVGVFTLGLNFGIDFEGGIAIQVRAKQGDIHLENLRTTTGDLGVGEVTLQEFGDNKSALIRVQRQEGNAQCVAHADKVMKKRAGNGWSVVPGDDDKTGDVTFTSPSALDSGGWRDAVSTVGLTLQDRQLPRGNVNSAKIEMTHEQRAEWCQQVAIKLVEDAIGGQYELRGTESVGPKIGEELMHSGVIAVLATLGAICVYVWVRFEWQFGVAALIALLHDVISTVGLFVVLHLDFSLTALAAVLTIAGYSINDTVVIFDRVRENMRRYRKMSLIELLNFSINETLARTLMTSGTVFVAVLALVLFGGPVLYSFSIAMLWGVIVGTYSSIWVASACLVYLNLRPEQLRIGEEKAEKAKA
;
A
#
# COMPACT_ATOMS: atom_id res chain seq x y z
N MET A 1 -38.14 6.79 4.44
CA MET A 1 -37.65 5.40 4.68
C MET A 1 -36.58 5.31 5.78
N LEU A 2 -35.68 6.26 5.95
CA LEU A 2 -34.63 6.28 7.00
C LEU A 2 -35.18 6.31 8.43
N TRP A 3 -36.35 6.90 8.66
CA TRP A 3 -36.97 7.00 10.00
C TRP A 3 -37.47 5.64 10.56
N ARG A 4 -37.77 4.67 9.72
CA ARG A 4 -38.18 3.31 10.16
C ARG A 4 -36.96 2.46 10.59
N ALA A 5 -35.77 2.72 10.07
CA ALA A 5 -34.56 1.99 10.47
C ALA A 5 -34.17 2.30 11.91
N HIS A 6 -34.40 3.54 12.38
CA HIS A 6 -34.12 3.94 13.77
C HIS A 6 -34.98 3.17 14.80
N HIS A 7 -36.20 2.76 14.43
CA HIS A 7 -37.08 1.96 15.30
C HIS A 7 -36.72 0.47 15.37
N LEU A 8 -36.03 -0.07 14.35
CA LEU A 8 -35.56 -1.47 14.34
C LEU A 8 -34.33 -1.66 15.22
N ILE A 9 -33.52 -0.62 15.40
CA ILE A 9 -32.25 -0.66 16.17
C ILE A 9 -32.47 -0.25 17.63
N ASN A 10 -33.58 0.38 17.96
CA ASN A 10 -33.89 0.89 19.32
C ASN A 10 -34.48 -0.19 20.28
N ARG A 11 -34.53 -1.46 19.88
CA ARG A 11 -34.71 -2.56 20.83
C ARG A 11 -33.39 -2.74 21.58
N ARG A 12 -33.40 -2.65 22.91
CA ARG A 12 -32.27 -2.99 23.77
C ARG A 12 -31.80 -4.40 23.37
N THR A 13 -30.75 -4.46 22.56
CA THR A 13 -30.12 -5.74 22.23
C THR A 13 -29.48 -6.30 23.48
N THR A 14 -29.61 -7.61 23.69
CA THR A 14 -29.08 -8.30 24.88
C THR A 14 -28.20 -9.46 24.43
N PHE A 15 -27.33 -9.20 23.42
CA PHE A 15 -26.41 -10.22 22.93
C PHE A 15 -25.29 -10.47 23.95
N ASP A 16 -24.99 -11.75 24.22
CA ASP A 16 -23.83 -12.14 25.01
C ASP A 16 -22.59 -12.30 24.13
N PHE A 17 -21.86 -11.20 23.96
CA PHE A 17 -20.62 -11.16 23.18
C PHE A 17 -19.47 -11.87 23.93
N LEU A 18 -19.36 -11.64 25.23
CA LEU A 18 -18.24 -12.12 26.04
C LEU A 18 -18.36 -13.58 26.47
N GLY A 19 -19.54 -14.19 26.33
CA GLY A 19 -19.70 -15.64 26.51
C GLY A 19 -18.81 -16.44 25.54
N LYS A 20 -18.61 -15.92 24.34
CA LYS A 20 -17.75 -16.54 23.29
C LYS A 20 -16.32 -15.96 23.22
N ARG A 21 -15.89 -15.17 24.22
CA ARG A 21 -14.59 -14.47 24.20
C ARG A 21 -13.38 -15.37 23.98
N ARG A 22 -13.38 -16.60 24.55
CA ARG A 22 -12.28 -17.55 24.36
C ARG A 22 -12.16 -17.99 22.91
N LEU A 23 -13.29 -18.32 22.28
CA LEU A 23 -13.33 -18.70 20.87
C LEU A 23 -12.83 -17.56 19.99
N ALA A 24 -13.31 -16.34 20.25
CA ALA A 24 -12.90 -15.15 19.51
C ALA A 24 -11.39 -14.88 19.64
N LEU A 25 -10.83 -14.94 20.85
CA LEU A 25 -9.39 -14.75 21.06
C LEU A 25 -8.55 -15.84 20.40
N VAL A 26 -8.99 -17.11 20.47
CA VAL A 26 -8.29 -18.21 19.78
C VAL A 26 -8.30 -17.99 18.27
N ALA A 27 -9.45 -17.65 17.67
CA ALA A 27 -9.55 -17.36 16.24
C ALA A 27 -8.66 -16.17 15.85
N SER A 28 -8.68 -15.08 16.61
CA SER A 28 -7.82 -13.92 16.41
C SER A 28 -6.33 -14.26 16.51
N THR A 29 -5.95 -15.05 17.48
CA THR A 29 -4.56 -15.51 17.64
C THR A 29 -4.12 -16.36 16.46
N ILE A 30 -4.97 -17.28 15.99
CA ILE A 30 -4.69 -18.10 14.82
C ILE A 30 -4.50 -17.22 13.58
N ILE A 31 -5.41 -16.28 13.33
CA ILE A 31 -5.31 -15.35 12.19
C ILE A 31 -3.97 -14.58 12.25
N ASN A 32 -3.63 -14.01 13.40
CA ASN A 32 -2.40 -13.24 13.54
C ASN A 32 -1.14 -14.11 13.39
N VAL A 33 -1.12 -15.31 13.97
CA VAL A 33 0.00 -16.23 13.81
C VAL A 33 0.16 -16.65 12.35
N LEU A 34 -0.93 -17.00 11.67
CA LEU A 34 -0.89 -17.32 10.25
C LEU A 34 -0.44 -16.12 9.40
N SER A 35 -0.87 -14.91 9.74
CA SER A 35 -0.44 -13.68 9.07
C SER A 35 1.07 -13.47 9.24
N ILE A 36 1.58 -13.60 10.45
CA ILE A 36 3.03 -13.45 10.72
C ILE A 36 3.83 -14.55 10.01
N VAL A 37 3.40 -15.81 10.12
CA VAL A 37 4.06 -16.93 9.41
C VAL A 37 4.03 -16.69 7.90
N GLY A 38 2.89 -16.26 7.36
CA GLY A 38 2.77 -15.93 5.94
C GLY A 38 3.76 -14.85 5.49
N VAL A 39 3.92 -13.77 6.26
CA VAL A 39 4.90 -12.71 5.95
C VAL A 39 6.33 -13.27 5.87
N PHE A 40 6.72 -14.18 6.77
CA PHE A 40 8.08 -14.74 6.78
C PHE A 40 8.30 -15.87 5.78
N THR A 41 7.25 -16.56 5.35
CA THR A 41 7.37 -17.72 4.43
C THR A 41 7.09 -17.37 2.98
N LEU A 42 6.06 -16.56 2.74
CA LEU A 42 5.64 -16.15 1.40
C LEU A 42 6.19 -14.77 1.02
N GLY A 43 6.51 -13.93 2.02
CA GLY A 43 6.94 -12.56 1.81
C GLY A 43 5.78 -11.61 1.49
N LEU A 44 6.07 -10.31 1.54
CA LEU A 44 5.19 -9.25 1.03
C LEU A 44 5.56 -8.97 -0.43
N ASN A 45 4.55 -8.83 -1.27
CA ASN A 45 4.74 -8.37 -2.64
C ASN A 45 4.85 -6.84 -2.66
N PHE A 46 6.07 -6.33 -2.50
CA PHE A 46 6.28 -4.89 -2.51
C PHE A 46 6.01 -4.31 -3.90
N GLY A 47 5.31 -3.17 -3.92
CA GLY A 47 5.09 -2.40 -5.14
C GLY A 47 6.34 -1.65 -5.59
N ILE A 48 6.30 -1.14 -6.82
CA ILE A 48 7.40 -0.34 -7.40
C ILE A 48 7.74 0.90 -6.56
N ASP A 49 6.81 1.38 -5.73
CA ASP A 49 7.02 2.51 -4.82
C ASP A 49 8.17 2.25 -3.84
N PHE A 50 8.40 1.00 -3.46
CA PHE A 50 9.39 0.60 -2.47
C PHE A 50 10.60 -0.10 -3.08
N GLU A 51 10.40 -0.98 -4.05
CA GLU A 51 11.49 -1.70 -4.72
C GLU A 51 12.12 -0.91 -5.86
N GLY A 52 11.43 0.10 -6.33
CA GLY A 52 11.74 0.76 -7.59
C GLY A 52 11.35 -0.12 -8.79
N GLY A 53 11.41 0.43 -9.98
CA GLY A 53 11.08 -0.28 -11.20
C GLY A 53 10.02 0.43 -12.02
N ILE A 54 9.36 -0.33 -12.91
CA ILE A 54 8.40 0.19 -13.86
C ILE A 54 7.11 -0.62 -13.77
N ALA A 55 5.98 0.06 -13.76
CA ALA A 55 4.66 -0.55 -13.91
C ALA A 55 4.00 -0.01 -15.18
N ILE A 56 3.65 -0.88 -16.09
CA ILE A 56 3.04 -0.54 -17.37
C ILE A 56 1.65 -1.15 -17.43
N GLN A 57 0.65 -0.31 -17.51
CA GLN A 57 -0.74 -0.74 -17.69
C GLN A 57 -1.05 -0.88 -19.17
N VAL A 58 -1.47 -2.06 -19.57
CA VAL A 58 -1.80 -2.38 -20.95
C VAL A 58 -3.22 -2.90 -21.07
N ARG A 59 -3.85 -2.63 -22.21
CA ARG A 59 -5.17 -3.15 -22.56
C ARG A 59 -5.13 -3.81 -23.93
N ALA A 60 -5.74 -4.97 -24.05
CA ALA A 60 -5.92 -5.63 -25.35
C ALA A 60 -6.81 -4.77 -26.27
N LYS A 61 -6.35 -4.53 -27.50
CA LYS A 61 -7.13 -3.79 -28.50
C LYS A 61 -8.33 -4.59 -28.99
N GLN A 62 -8.21 -5.91 -29.01
CA GLN A 62 -9.27 -6.83 -29.43
C GLN A 62 -9.26 -8.08 -28.54
N GLY A 63 -10.45 -8.56 -28.14
CA GLY A 63 -10.57 -9.78 -27.31
C GLY A 63 -10.12 -9.62 -25.88
N ASP A 64 -9.89 -10.75 -25.24
CA ASP A 64 -9.35 -10.83 -23.88
C ASP A 64 -7.83 -10.80 -23.88
N ILE A 65 -7.22 -10.42 -22.74
CA ILE A 65 -5.77 -10.40 -22.60
C ILE A 65 -5.23 -11.81 -22.41
N HIS A 66 -4.17 -12.16 -23.14
CA HIS A 66 -3.50 -13.43 -23.02
C HIS A 66 -2.15 -13.23 -22.29
N LEU A 67 -2.13 -13.46 -20.98
CA LEU A 67 -0.95 -13.26 -20.14
C LEU A 67 0.25 -14.09 -20.60
N GLU A 68 0.01 -15.29 -21.13
CA GLU A 68 1.09 -16.16 -21.61
C GLU A 68 1.81 -15.56 -22.83
N ASN A 69 1.04 -14.97 -23.76
CA ASN A 69 1.64 -14.27 -24.91
C ASN A 69 2.41 -13.02 -24.48
N LEU A 70 1.88 -12.28 -23.50
CA LEU A 70 2.59 -11.14 -22.92
C LEU A 70 3.87 -11.59 -22.22
N ARG A 71 3.82 -12.69 -21.45
CA ARG A 71 4.97 -13.24 -20.72
C ARG A 71 6.09 -13.64 -21.70
N THR A 72 5.75 -14.34 -22.76
CA THR A 72 6.73 -14.72 -23.78
C THR A 72 7.32 -13.48 -24.46
N THR A 73 6.47 -12.55 -24.90
CA THR A 73 6.91 -11.34 -25.60
C THR A 73 7.78 -10.43 -24.71
N THR A 74 7.46 -10.29 -23.43
CA THR A 74 8.21 -9.41 -22.52
C THR A 74 9.41 -10.10 -21.88
N GLY A 75 9.35 -11.41 -21.65
CA GLY A 75 10.44 -12.20 -21.07
C GLY A 75 11.67 -12.27 -21.96
N ASP A 76 11.48 -12.30 -23.29
CA ASP A 76 12.56 -12.34 -24.27
C ASP A 76 13.31 -11.00 -24.45
N LEU A 77 12.81 -9.93 -23.83
CA LEU A 77 13.42 -8.60 -23.95
C LEU A 77 14.72 -8.43 -23.16
N GLY A 78 14.92 -9.27 -22.14
CA GLY A 78 16.12 -9.22 -21.29
C GLY A 78 16.15 -8.00 -20.35
N VAL A 79 14.98 -7.42 -20.00
CA VAL A 79 14.86 -6.26 -19.10
C VAL A 79 14.83 -6.63 -17.62
N GLY A 80 15.33 -7.81 -17.27
CA GLY A 80 15.29 -8.36 -15.92
C GLY A 80 14.00 -9.15 -15.66
N GLU A 81 13.64 -9.32 -14.39
CA GLU A 81 12.43 -10.02 -14.02
C GLU A 81 11.19 -9.21 -14.42
N VAL A 82 10.26 -9.90 -15.11
CA VAL A 82 8.99 -9.32 -15.53
C VAL A 82 7.86 -10.10 -14.88
N THR A 83 7.06 -9.43 -14.07
CA THR A 83 5.85 -10.00 -13.49
C THR A 83 4.62 -9.45 -14.20
N LEU A 84 3.64 -10.32 -14.42
CA LEU A 84 2.39 -10.00 -15.10
C LEU A 84 1.23 -10.32 -14.19
N GLN A 85 0.30 -9.40 -14.08
CA GLN A 85 -0.91 -9.55 -13.29
C GLN A 85 -2.13 -9.09 -14.08
N GLU A 86 -3.21 -9.86 -14.04
CA GLU A 86 -4.50 -9.38 -14.55
C GLU A 86 -4.95 -8.17 -13.73
N PHE A 87 -5.55 -7.20 -14.41
CA PHE A 87 -5.74 -5.90 -13.82
C PHE A 87 -7.14 -5.37 -14.17
N GLY A 88 -8.05 -5.54 -13.27
CA GLY A 88 -9.41 -5.01 -13.33
C GLY A 88 -10.40 -5.82 -14.16
N ASP A 89 -10.27 -5.81 -15.46
CA ASP A 89 -11.10 -6.59 -16.39
C ASP A 89 -10.27 -7.63 -17.14
N ASN A 90 -10.91 -8.61 -17.79
CA ASN A 90 -10.22 -9.64 -18.59
C ASN A 90 -9.47 -9.08 -19.82
N LYS A 91 -9.45 -7.76 -20.00
CA LYS A 91 -8.81 -7.08 -21.13
C LYS A 91 -7.58 -6.30 -20.75
N SER A 92 -7.30 -6.15 -19.46
CA SER A 92 -6.22 -5.31 -18.95
C SER A 92 -5.22 -6.12 -18.14
N ALA A 93 -3.93 -5.79 -18.27
CA ALA A 93 -2.87 -6.34 -17.44
C ALA A 93 -1.91 -5.26 -16.97
N LEU A 94 -1.29 -5.53 -15.84
CA LEU A 94 -0.18 -4.78 -15.31
C LEU A 94 1.11 -5.57 -15.58
N ILE A 95 2.03 -4.94 -16.30
CA ILE A 95 3.38 -5.44 -16.57
C ILE A 95 4.29 -4.71 -15.60
N ARG A 96 4.94 -5.45 -14.70
CA ARG A 96 5.99 -4.89 -13.86
C ARG A 96 7.34 -5.35 -14.37
N VAL A 97 8.25 -4.41 -14.50
CA VAL A 97 9.63 -4.65 -14.91
C VAL A 97 10.52 -4.26 -13.75
N GLN A 98 11.39 -5.16 -13.40
CA GLN A 98 12.38 -4.95 -12.36
C GLN A 98 13.16 -3.66 -12.56
N ARG A 99 13.64 -3.07 -11.46
CA ARG A 99 14.53 -1.91 -11.44
C ARG A 99 15.72 -2.11 -12.39
N GLN A 100 15.98 -1.10 -13.22
CA GLN A 100 17.10 -1.10 -14.14
C GLN A 100 18.37 -0.54 -13.47
N GLU A 101 19.49 -1.24 -13.57
CA GLU A 101 20.73 -0.87 -12.88
C GLU A 101 21.66 0.01 -13.73
N GLY A 102 21.26 0.60 -14.80
CA GLY A 102 22.13 1.44 -15.62
C GLY A 102 23.43 0.76 -16.10
N ASN A 103 23.40 -0.53 -16.34
CA ASN A 103 24.54 -1.34 -16.78
C ASN A 103 24.72 -1.33 -18.31
N ALA A 104 25.75 -2.03 -18.81
CA ALA A 104 26.02 -2.14 -20.24
C ALA A 104 24.88 -2.82 -21.02
N GLN A 105 24.09 -3.69 -20.40
CA GLN A 105 22.95 -4.36 -21.01
C GLN A 105 21.85 -3.34 -21.36
N CYS A 106 21.60 -2.39 -20.47
CA CYS A 106 20.67 -1.29 -20.74
C CYS A 106 21.11 -0.46 -21.94
N VAL A 107 22.41 -0.13 -22.06
CA VAL A 107 22.91 0.63 -23.21
C VAL A 107 22.72 -0.17 -24.51
N ALA A 108 22.90 -1.49 -24.48
CA ALA A 108 22.59 -2.37 -25.61
C ALA A 108 21.10 -2.40 -25.96
N HIS A 109 20.21 -2.28 -24.96
CA HIS A 109 18.77 -2.10 -25.20
C HIS A 109 18.46 -0.74 -25.84
N ALA A 110 19.10 0.34 -25.37
CA ALA A 110 18.99 1.66 -25.97
C ALA A 110 19.43 1.64 -27.44
N ASP A 111 20.51 0.93 -27.77
CA ASP A 111 20.97 0.76 -29.15
C ASP A 111 19.91 0.07 -30.02
N LYS A 112 19.26 -0.99 -29.50
CA LYS A 112 18.16 -1.68 -30.20
C LYS A 112 16.97 -0.74 -30.44
N VAL A 113 16.53 -0.01 -29.43
CA VAL A 113 15.41 0.94 -29.53
C VAL A 113 15.75 2.05 -30.53
N MET A 114 16.99 2.59 -30.45
CA MET A 114 17.44 3.66 -31.35
C MET A 114 17.45 3.20 -32.81
N LYS A 115 18.01 2.03 -33.09
CA LYS A 115 18.03 1.45 -34.45
C LYS A 115 16.62 1.21 -34.98
N LYS A 116 15.70 0.74 -34.14
CA LYS A 116 14.31 0.52 -34.54
C LYS A 116 13.55 1.78 -34.83
N ARG A 117 13.73 2.84 -34.03
CA ARG A 117 12.95 4.09 -34.12
C ARG A 117 13.58 5.15 -34.95
N ALA A 118 14.93 5.28 -34.97
CA ALA A 118 15.67 6.30 -35.70
C ALA A 118 16.42 5.77 -36.94
N GLY A 119 16.55 4.46 -37.08
CA GLY A 119 17.17 3.78 -38.24
C GLY A 119 18.48 3.06 -37.95
N ASN A 120 18.83 2.10 -38.81
CA ASN A 120 19.98 1.19 -38.61
C ASN A 120 21.37 1.84 -38.61
N GLY A 121 21.47 3.10 -39.01
CA GLY A 121 22.76 3.84 -39.00
C GLY A 121 23.15 4.42 -37.64
N TRP A 122 22.28 4.32 -36.65
CA TRP A 122 22.55 4.75 -35.29
C TRP A 122 23.30 3.72 -34.48
N SER A 123 24.13 4.18 -33.52
CA SER A 123 24.81 3.34 -32.54
C SER A 123 24.82 4.02 -31.18
N VAL A 124 24.58 3.24 -30.13
CA VAL A 124 24.65 3.68 -28.73
C VAL A 124 25.59 2.74 -27.99
N VAL A 125 26.67 3.28 -27.45
CA VAL A 125 27.70 2.49 -26.76
C VAL A 125 27.99 3.09 -25.38
N PRO A 126 28.34 2.26 -24.37
CA PRO A 126 28.78 2.79 -23.07
C PRO A 126 30.10 3.56 -23.24
N GLY A 127 30.33 4.56 -22.38
CA GLY A 127 31.61 5.26 -22.32
C GLY A 127 32.75 4.35 -21.84
N ASP A 128 33.98 4.80 -22.05
CA ASP A 128 35.20 4.00 -21.78
C ASP A 128 35.45 3.72 -20.30
N ASP A 129 34.88 4.51 -19.37
CA ASP A 129 35.03 4.35 -17.94
C ASP A 129 33.70 3.94 -17.29
N ASP A 130 33.65 2.71 -16.76
CA ASP A 130 32.46 2.18 -16.06
C ASP A 130 32.15 2.94 -14.74
N LYS A 131 33.07 3.79 -14.28
CA LYS A 131 32.87 4.66 -13.12
C LYS A 131 32.07 5.93 -13.44
N THR A 132 32.07 6.34 -14.69
CA THR A 132 31.21 7.42 -15.20
C THR A 132 30.03 6.82 -15.93
N GLY A 133 28.83 7.30 -15.66
CA GLY A 133 27.61 6.83 -16.33
C GLY A 133 27.51 7.24 -17.81
N ASP A 134 28.62 7.62 -18.44
CA ASP A 134 28.67 8.19 -19.79
C ASP A 134 28.18 7.25 -20.87
N VAL A 135 27.49 7.80 -21.87
CA VAL A 135 27.00 7.08 -23.03
C VAL A 135 27.32 7.87 -24.29
N THR A 136 27.84 7.18 -25.29
CA THR A 136 28.16 7.77 -26.59
C THR A 136 27.12 7.38 -27.63
N PHE A 137 26.51 8.38 -28.24
CA PHE A 137 25.58 8.23 -29.35
C PHE A 137 26.28 8.59 -30.68
N THR A 138 26.11 7.76 -31.68
CA THR A 138 26.64 8.02 -33.04
C THR A 138 25.50 8.02 -34.05
N SER A 139 25.42 9.09 -34.86
CA SER A 139 24.42 9.31 -35.91
C SER A 139 25.01 8.99 -37.28
N PRO A 140 24.22 8.52 -38.26
CA PRO A 140 24.66 8.29 -39.62
C PRO A 140 25.00 9.61 -40.36
N SER A 141 24.51 10.74 -39.89
CA SER A 141 24.76 12.08 -40.46
C SER A 141 25.05 13.10 -39.37
N ALA A 142 25.73 14.19 -39.73
CA ALA A 142 25.96 15.27 -38.80
C ALA A 142 24.64 15.96 -38.44
N LEU A 143 24.38 16.13 -37.14
CA LEU A 143 23.18 16.76 -36.61
C LEU A 143 23.55 18.00 -35.82
N ASP A 144 22.71 19.02 -35.87
CA ASP A 144 22.75 20.17 -34.99
C ASP A 144 22.15 19.84 -33.60
N SER A 145 22.18 20.78 -32.70
CA SER A 145 21.65 20.59 -31.33
C SER A 145 20.15 20.23 -31.31
N GLY A 146 19.35 20.74 -32.26
CA GLY A 146 17.94 20.38 -32.38
C GLY A 146 17.75 18.95 -32.83
N GLY A 147 18.46 18.51 -33.86
CA GLY A 147 18.43 17.13 -34.36
C GLY A 147 18.92 16.13 -33.32
N TRP A 148 19.94 16.50 -32.52
CA TRP A 148 20.37 15.66 -31.39
C TRP A 148 19.30 15.52 -30.30
N ARG A 149 18.61 16.62 -29.92
CA ARG A 149 17.54 16.60 -28.94
C ARG A 149 16.41 15.66 -29.40
N ASP A 150 15.97 15.77 -30.62
CA ASP A 150 14.90 14.94 -31.18
C ASP A 150 15.32 13.48 -31.24
N ALA A 151 16.53 13.19 -31.69
CA ALA A 151 17.05 11.85 -31.81
C ALA A 151 17.13 11.13 -30.44
N VAL A 152 17.74 11.71 -29.41
CA VAL A 152 17.89 11.08 -28.12
C VAL A 152 16.56 10.97 -27.35
N SER A 153 15.58 11.82 -27.66
CA SER A 153 14.22 11.72 -27.09
C SER A 153 13.52 10.42 -27.51
N THR A 154 13.89 9.82 -28.63
CA THR A 154 13.33 8.54 -29.12
C THR A 154 13.63 7.38 -28.17
N VAL A 155 14.74 7.45 -27.43
CA VAL A 155 15.15 6.50 -26.38
C VAL A 155 14.83 7.01 -24.96
N GLY A 156 13.95 8.02 -24.85
CA GLY A 156 13.50 8.54 -23.57
C GLY A 156 14.50 9.42 -22.83
N LEU A 157 15.55 9.92 -23.50
CA LEU A 157 16.54 10.81 -22.90
C LEU A 157 16.18 12.27 -23.16
N THR A 158 16.00 13.06 -22.10
CA THR A 158 15.78 14.50 -22.19
C THR A 158 17.03 15.24 -21.79
N LEU A 159 17.63 15.99 -22.73
CA LEU A 159 18.86 16.76 -22.50
C LEU A 159 18.57 18.25 -22.32
N GLN A 160 19.31 18.88 -21.38
CA GLN A 160 19.39 20.32 -21.24
C GLN A 160 20.28 20.91 -22.33
N ASP A 161 20.08 22.18 -22.71
CA ASP A 161 20.82 22.84 -23.76
C ASP A 161 22.34 22.78 -23.59
N ARG A 162 22.84 22.79 -22.36
CA ARG A 162 24.27 22.68 -22.03
C ARG A 162 24.88 21.30 -22.28
N GLN A 163 24.04 20.25 -22.35
CA GLN A 163 24.45 18.85 -22.58
C GLN A 163 24.44 18.50 -24.07
N LEU A 164 23.84 19.36 -24.89
CA LEU A 164 23.77 19.16 -26.34
C LEU A 164 25.10 19.51 -26.99
N PRO A 165 25.55 18.75 -28.01
CA PRO A 165 26.76 19.07 -28.74
C PRO A 165 26.62 20.41 -29.47
N ARG A 166 27.71 21.14 -29.53
CA ARG A 166 27.78 22.41 -30.25
C ARG A 166 28.24 22.18 -31.69
N GLY A 167 27.48 22.71 -32.66
CA GLY A 167 27.76 22.54 -34.07
C GLY A 167 27.20 21.22 -34.64
N ASN A 168 27.46 20.99 -35.91
CA ASN A 168 27.03 19.78 -36.61
C ASN A 168 28.04 18.66 -36.38
N VAL A 169 27.67 17.65 -35.63
CA VAL A 169 28.54 16.50 -35.29
C VAL A 169 27.82 15.19 -35.51
N ASN A 170 28.58 14.10 -35.78
CA ASN A 170 28.03 12.78 -35.98
C ASN A 170 28.06 11.95 -34.67
N SER A 171 28.75 12.42 -33.64
CA SER A 171 28.86 11.70 -32.38
C SER A 171 28.70 12.66 -31.21
N ALA A 172 27.97 12.26 -30.19
CA ALA A 172 27.74 12.98 -28.96
C ALA A 172 28.02 12.10 -27.78
N LYS A 173 28.96 12.48 -26.93
CA LYS A 173 29.20 11.88 -25.62
C LYS A 173 28.31 12.62 -24.62
N ILE A 174 27.43 11.89 -23.94
CA ILE A 174 26.54 12.43 -22.93
C ILE A 174 27.04 11.94 -21.57
N GLU A 175 27.46 12.91 -20.77
CA GLU A 175 27.92 12.64 -19.40
C GLU A 175 26.73 12.50 -18.47
N MET A 176 26.69 11.40 -17.72
CA MET A 176 25.63 11.08 -16.76
C MET A 176 26.25 10.50 -15.48
N THR A 177 25.60 10.74 -14.35
CA THR A 177 25.88 9.97 -13.14
C THR A 177 25.30 8.56 -13.27
N HIS A 178 25.75 7.61 -12.45
CA HIS A 178 25.16 6.27 -12.42
C HIS A 178 23.66 6.30 -12.12
N GLU A 179 23.20 7.21 -11.25
CA GLU A 179 21.78 7.42 -10.97
C GLU A 179 21.01 7.87 -12.22
N GLN A 180 21.50 8.89 -12.91
CA GLN A 180 20.87 9.41 -14.12
C GLN A 180 20.82 8.35 -15.22
N ARG A 181 21.88 7.54 -15.33
CA ARG A 181 21.89 6.42 -16.27
C ARG A 181 20.86 5.37 -15.89
N ALA A 182 20.72 5.02 -14.63
CA ALA A 182 19.70 4.07 -14.16
C ALA A 182 18.27 4.56 -14.41
N GLU A 183 18.00 5.86 -14.17
CA GLU A 183 16.71 6.47 -14.49
C GLU A 183 16.42 6.47 -16.00
N TRP A 184 17.42 6.81 -16.82
CA TRP A 184 17.28 6.72 -18.26
C TRP A 184 17.04 5.28 -18.72
N CYS A 185 17.71 4.30 -18.13
CA CYS A 185 17.51 2.90 -18.43
C CYS A 185 16.07 2.43 -18.17
N GLN A 186 15.40 2.99 -17.19
CA GLN A 186 13.98 2.71 -17.00
C GLN A 186 13.15 3.23 -18.19
N GLN A 187 13.46 4.42 -18.71
CA GLN A 187 12.78 4.94 -19.90
C GLN A 187 13.06 4.09 -21.14
N VAL A 188 14.29 3.59 -21.29
CA VAL A 188 14.65 2.66 -22.36
C VAL A 188 13.85 1.36 -22.25
N ALA A 189 13.73 0.79 -21.05
CA ALA A 189 12.95 -0.42 -20.83
C ALA A 189 11.45 -0.23 -21.15
N ILE A 190 10.88 0.91 -20.79
CA ILE A 190 9.51 1.29 -21.17
C ILE A 190 9.37 1.27 -22.69
N LYS A 191 10.29 1.96 -23.40
CA LYS A 191 10.26 2.04 -24.87
C LYS A 191 10.44 0.65 -25.52
N LEU A 192 11.28 -0.19 -24.95
CA LEU A 192 11.49 -1.55 -25.43
C LEU A 192 10.23 -2.41 -25.29
N VAL A 193 9.58 -2.35 -24.12
CA VAL A 193 8.31 -3.05 -23.87
C VAL A 193 7.21 -2.50 -24.78
N GLU A 194 7.06 -1.18 -24.89
CA GLU A 194 6.10 -0.53 -25.78
C GLU A 194 6.27 -1.01 -27.24
N ASP A 195 7.51 -1.06 -27.72
CA ASP A 195 7.84 -1.51 -29.08
C ASP A 195 7.56 -3.02 -29.30
N ALA A 196 7.63 -3.82 -28.25
CA ALA A 196 7.35 -5.25 -28.31
C ALA A 196 5.84 -5.53 -28.33
N ILE A 197 5.06 -4.78 -27.56
CA ILE A 197 3.62 -5.05 -27.36
C ILE A 197 2.70 -4.16 -28.21
N GLY A 198 3.19 -3.05 -28.76
CA GLY A 198 2.37 -1.97 -29.36
C GLY A 198 1.48 -2.39 -30.52
N GLY A 199 1.70 -3.56 -31.14
CA GLY A 199 0.85 -4.11 -32.20
C GLY A 199 -0.52 -4.57 -31.68
N GLN A 200 -0.58 -5.27 -30.56
CA GLN A 200 -1.75 -5.97 -30.04
C GLN A 200 -2.38 -5.27 -28.83
N TYR A 201 -1.62 -4.44 -28.11
CA TYR A 201 -2.05 -3.80 -26.87
C TYR A 201 -1.99 -2.28 -26.95
N GLU A 202 -2.82 -1.63 -26.17
CA GLU A 202 -2.84 -0.19 -25.96
C GLU A 202 -2.25 0.12 -24.59
N LEU A 203 -1.30 1.04 -24.55
CA LEU A 203 -0.71 1.55 -23.31
C LEU A 203 -1.72 2.48 -22.62
N ARG A 204 -2.08 2.21 -21.38
CA ARG A 204 -3.03 3.02 -20.60
C ARG A 204 -2.34 3.93 -19.59
N GLY A 205 -1.23 3.47 -19.05
CA GLY A 205 -0.46 4.23 -18.08
C GLY A 205 0.91 3.59 -17.86
N THR A 206 1.86 4.42 -17.47
CA THR A 206 3.20 3.99 -17.10
C THR A 206 3.64 4.74 -15.86
N GLU A 207 4.04 4.00 -14.84
CA GLU A 207 4.63 4.53 -13.64
C GLU A 207 6.06 4.01 -13.53
N SER A 208 6.97 4.86 -13.07
CA SER A 208 8.38 4.53 -12.94
C SER A 208 8.95 5.17 -11.67
N VAL A 209 9.58 4.36 -10.83
CA VAL A 209 10.19 4.81 -9.58
C VAL A 209 11.67 4.46 -9.62
N GLY A 210 12.51 5.49 -9.50
CA GLY A 210 13.96 5.31 -9.43
C GLY A 210 14.40 4.61 -8.15
N PRO A 211 15.58 3.96 -8.16
CA PRO A 211 16.06 3.14 -7.04
C PRO A 211 16.21 3.93 -5.73
N LYS A 212 16.71 5.15 -5.81
CA LYS A 212 16.90 6.02 -4.64
C LYS A 212 15.57 6.50 -4.06
N ILE A 213 14.62 6.83 -4.93
CA ILE A 213 13.28 7.27 -4.52
C ILE A 213 12.57 6.12 -3.80
N GLY A 214 12.64 4.89 -4.31
CA GLY A 214 12.04 3.72 -3.65
C GLY A 214 12.61 3.49 -2.24
N GLU A 215 13.92 3.58 -2.07
CA GLU A 215 14.56 3.46 -0.75
C GLU A 215 14.13 4.57 0.22
N GLU A 216 14.10 5.82 -0.23
CA GLU A 216 13.62 6.96 0.57
C GLU A 216 12.15 6.81 0.96
N LEU A 217 11.30 6.31 0.06
CA LEU A 217 9.88 6.06 0.33
C LEU A 217 9.68 4.91 1.32
N MET A 218 10.46 3.84 1.22
CA MET A 218 10.44 2.74 2.20
C MET A 218 10.80 3.24 3.60
N HIS A 219 11.90 3.99 3.73
CA HIS A 219 12.33 4.54 5.01
C HIS A 219 11.28 5.50 5.59
N SER A 220 10.76 6.42 4.78
CA SER A 220 9.72 7.36 5.17
C SER A 220 8.42 6.67 5.55
N GLY A 221 8.05 5.61 4.81
CA GLY A 221 6.88 4.78 5.09
C GLY A 221 6.95 4.08 6.45
N VAL A 222 8.10 3.48 6.77
CA VAL A 222 8.33 2.85 8.09
C VAL A 222 8.22 3.88 9.20
N ILE A 223 8.84 5.05 9.05
CA ILE A 223 8.75 6.14 10.03
C ILE A 223 7.29 6.59 10.20
N ALA A 224 6.55 6.75 9.12
CA ALA A 224 5.14 7.17 9.17
C ALA A 224 4.27 6.16 9.95
N VAL A 225 4.46 4.85 9.74
CA VAL A 225 3.77 3.80 10.50
C VAL A 225 4.12 3.90 11.98
N LEU A 226 5.40 3.91 12.33
CA LEU A 226 5.84 3.95 13.71
C LEU A 226 5.39 5.23 14.42
N ALA A 227 5.46 6.38 13.76
CA ALA A 227 5.01 7.65 14.29
C ALA A 227 3.49 7.66 14.53
N THR A 228 2.71 7.14 13.58
CA THR A 228 1.24 7.05 13.71
C THR A 228 0.84 6.12 14.84
N LEU A 229 1.40 4.91 14.90
CA LEU A 229 1.14 3.97 15.98
C LEU A 229 1.57 4.55 17.33
N GLY A 230 2.74 5.20 17.40
CA GLY A 230 3.21 5.90 18.60
C GLY A 230 2.28 7.01 19.04
N ALA A 231 1.80 7.85 18.11
CA ALA A 231 0.86 8.92 18.40
C ALA A 231 -0.48 8.38 18.92
N ILE A 232 -1.01 7.30 18.32
CA ILE A 232 -2.22 6.62 18.78
C ILE A 232 -2.00 6.05 20.20
N CYS A 233 -0.86 5.40 20.46
CA CYS A 233 -0.53 4.89 21.79
C CYS A 233 -0.51 6.00 22.85
N VAL A 234 0.15 7.12 22.55
CA VAL A 234 0.21 8.29 23.46
C VAL A 234 -1.19 8.85 23.69
N TYR A 235 -2.00 9.02 22.63
CA TYR A 235 -3.37 9.51 22.74
C TYR A 235 -4.21 8.62 23.66
N VAL A 236 -4.20 7.31 23.44
CA VAL A 236 -4.98 6.36 24.26
C VAL A 236 -4.47 6.32 25.71
N TRP A 237 -3.16 6.36 25.91
CA TRP A 237 -2.56 6.40 27.24
C TRP A 237 -2.93 7.66 28.06
N VAL A 238 -2.97 8.80 27.41
CA VAL A 238 -3.39 10.06 28.06
C VAL A 238 -4.89 10.10 28.30
N ARG A 239 -5.68 9.51 27.41
CA ARG A 239 -7.16 9.57 27.45
C ARG A 239 -7.79 8.56 28.41
N PHE A 240 -7.13 7.41 28.62
CA PHE A 240 -7.66 6.28 29.37
C PHE A 240 -6.67 5.76 30.43
N GLU A 241 -7.16 4.96 31.37
CA GLU A 241 -6.36 4.19 32.30
C GLU A 241 -5.56 3.11 31.54
N TRP A 242 -4.43 2.67 32.11
CA TRP A 242 -3.46 1.78 31.46
C TRP A 242 -4.07 0.47 30.92
N GLN A 243 -5.08 -0.11 31.59
CA GLN A 243 -5.73 -1.34 31.13
C GLN A 243 -6.46 -1.15 29.79
N PHE A 244 -7.15 -0.02 29.65
CA PHE A 244 -7.80 0.35 28.39
C PHE A 244 -6.76 0.61 27.31
N GLY A 245 -5.65 1.27 27.68
CA GLY A 245 -4.55 1.54 26.76
C GLY A 245 -3.94 0.26 26.20
N VAL A 246 -3.63 -0.69 27.06
CA VAL A 246 -3.07 -1.99 26.65
C VAL A 246 -4.06 -2.78 25.79
N ALA A 247 -5.34 -2.82 26.20
CA ALA A 247 -6.37 -3.56 25.45
C ALA A 247 -6.59 -2.97 24.05
N ALA A 248 -6.62 -1.61 23.92
CA ALA A 248 -6.71 -0.92 22.66
C ALA A 248 -5.50 -1.19 21.76
N LEU A 249 -4.29 -1.17 22.32
CA LEU A 249 -3.06 -1.45 21.58
C LEU A 249 -3.03 -2.89 21.05
N ILE A 250 -3.45 -3.87 21.86
CA ILE A 250 -3.55 -5.27 21.42
C ILE A 250 -4.53 -5.41 20.24
N ALA A 251 -5.70 -4.77 20.33
CA ALA A 251 -6.68 -4.78 19.25
C ALA A 251 -6.14 -4.08 17.97
N LEU A 252 -5.46 -2.95 18.12
CA LEU A 252 -4.85 -2.23 17.00
C LEU A 252 -3.77 -3.06 16.31
N LEU A 253 -2.88 -3.69 17.07
CA LEU A 253 -1.85 -4.58 16.53
C LEU A 253 -2.46 -5.78 15.82
N HIS A 254 -3.53 -6.37 16.40
CA HIS A 254 -4.30 -7.43 15.76
C HIS A 254 -4.79 -7.00 14.37
N ASP A 255 -5.37 -5.82 14.23
CA ASP A 255 -5.96 -5.35 12.99
C ASP A 255 -4.89 -5.04 11.93
N VAL A 256 -3.79 -4.42 12.33
CA VAL A 256 -2.65 -4.15 11.45
C VAL A 256 -2.03 -5.46 10.96
N ILE A 257 -1.73 -6.39 11.86
CA ILE A 257 -1.10 -7.69 11.51
C ILE A 257 -2.03 -8.50 10.60
N SER A 258 -3.33 -8.57 10.92
CA SER A 258 -4.33 -9.25 10.10
C SER A 258 -4.45 -8.63 8.70
N THR A 259 -4.36 -7.29 8.59
CA THR A 259 -4.41 -6.61 7.29
C THR A 259 -3.16 -6.88 6.47
N VAL A 260 -1.97 -6.84 7.09
CA VAL A 260 -0.73 -7.23 6.41
C VAL A 260 -0.77 -8.69 5.95
N GLY A 261 -1.34 -9.59 6.79
CA GLY A 261 -1.56 -10.99 6.41
C GLY A 261 -2.48 -11.14 5.19
N LEU A 262 -3.49 -10.30 5.04
CA LEU A 262 -4.36 -10.30 3.87
C LEU A 262 -3.57 -10.01 2.58
N PHE A 263 -2.63 -9.02 2.61
CA PHE A 263 -1.77 -8.72 1.46
C PHE A 263 -0.96 -9.94 1.02
N VAL A 264 -0.43 -10.70 1.99
CA VAL A 264 0.33 -11.91 1.71
C VAL A 264 -0.53 -13.00 1.09
N VAL A 265 -1.70 -13.28 1.70
CA VAL A 265 -2.59 -14.38 1.26
C VAL A 265 -3.18 -14.13 -0.13
N LEU A 266 -3.54 -12.89 -0.43
CA LEU A 266 -4.12 -12.50 -1.73
C LEU A 266 -3.07 -12.05 -2.74
N HIS A 267 -1.78 -12.10 -2.41
CA HIS A 267 -0.67 -11.61 -3.24
C HIS A 267 -0.92 -10.18 -3.76
N LEU A 268 -1.51 -9.33 -2.90
CA LEU A 268 -1.78 -7.94 -3.25
C LEU A 268 -0.49 -7.12 -3.19
N ASP A 269 -0.45 -6.08 -4.04
CA ASP A 269 0.66 -5.16 -4.07
C ASP A 269 0.70 -4.27 -2.84
N PHE A 270 1.79 -4.37 -2.09
CA PHE A 270 2.06 -3.48 -0.97
C PHE A 270 2.75 -2.21 -1.47
N SER A 271 1.94 -1.22 -1.81
CA SER A 271 2.32 0.10 -2.36
C SER A 271 2.16 1.21 -1.31
N LEU A 272 2.46 2.45 -1.66
CA LEU A 272 2.15 3.61 -0.80
C LEU A 272 0.66 3.74 -0.51
N THR A 273 -0.20 3.40 -1.48
CA THR A 273 -1.65 3.40 -1.27
C THR A 273 -2.08 2.30 -0.29
N ALA A 274 -1.43 1.13 -0.34
CA ALA A 274 -1.63 0.05 0.62
C ALA A 274 -1.20 0.46 2.04
N LEU A 275 -0.06 1.14 2.16
CA LEU A 275 0.41 1.71 3.43
C LEU A 275 -0.60 2.72 3.99
N ALA A 276 -1.14 3.60 3.15
CA ALA A 276 -2.18 4.55 3.53
C ALA A 276 -3.45 3.83 4.02
N ALA A 277 -3.84 2.69 3.39
CA ALA A 277 -4.94 1.85 3.87
C ALA A 277 -4.67 1.33 5.30
N VAL A 278 -3.49 0.76 5.56
CA VAL A 278 -3.12 0.24 6.89
C VAL A 278 -3.20 1.34 7.95
N LEU A 279 -2.67 2.54 7.67
CA LEU A 279 -2.75 3.68 8.59
C LEU A 279 -4.19 4.17 8.81
N THR A 280 -4.99 4.18 7.76
CA THR A 280 -6.42 4.55 7.83
C THR A 280 -7.20 3.54 8.66
N ILE A 281 -6.96 2.24 8.48
CA ILE A 281 -7.58 1.16 9.27
C ILE A 281 -7.21 1.30 10.74
N ALA A 282 -5.94 1.62 11.05
CA ALA A 282 -5.50 1.85 12.42
C ALA A 282 -6.28 2.99 13.08
N GLY A 283 -6.47 4.12 12.40
CA GLY A 283 -7.26 5.24 12.86
C GLY A 283 -8.75 4.93 12.98
N TYR A 284 -9.28 4.13 12.06
CA TYR A 284 -10.69 3.72 12.06
C TYR A 284 -11.00 2.75 13.21
N SER A 285 -10.19 1.72 13.39
CA SER A 285 -10.36 0.71 14.44
C SER A 285 -10.32 1.32 15.84
N ILE A 286 -9.35 2.22 16.09
CA ILE A 286 -9.24 2.86 17.39
C ILE A 286 -10.46 3.72 17.73
N ASN A 287 -11.13 4.33 16.75
CA ASN A 287 -12.32 5.13 16.96
C ASN A 287 -13.47 4.31 17.59
N ASP A 288 -13.74 3.12 17.07
CA ASP A 288 -14.79 2.25 17.60
C ASP A 288 -14.40 1.71 18.99
N THR A 289 -13.13 1.35 19.19
CA THR A 289 -12.62 0.92 20.49
C THR A 289 -12.79 2.01 21.56
N VAL A 290 -12.45 3.24 21.24
CA VAL A 290 -12.61 4.42 22.14
C VAL A 290 -14.06 4.64 22.52
N VAL A 291 -14.99 4.51 21.56
CA VAL A 291 -16.44 4.65 21.84
C VAL A 291 -16.94 3.61 22.83
N ILE A 292 -16.53 2.33 22.64
CA ILE A 292 -16.89 1.25 23.55
C ILE A 292 -16.28 1.51 24.92
N PHE A 293 -15.00 1.87 24.99
CA PHE A 293 -14.29 2.11 26.25
C PHE A 293 -14.82 3.30 27.03
N ASP A 294 -15.19 4.39 26.38
CA ASP A 294 -15.86 5.53 27.02
C ASP A 294 -17.19 5.08 27.64
N ARG A 295 -17.97 4.26 26.93
CA ARG A 295 -19.22 3.72 27.45
C ARG A 295 -19.03 2.76 28.61
N VAL A 296 -18.03 1.89 28.53
CA VAL A 296 -17.64 1.00 29.63
C VAL A 296 -17.29 1.82 30.87
N ARG A 297 -16.47 2.86 30.72
CA ARG A 297 -16.05 3.76 31.80
C ARG A 297 -17.24 4.48 32.44
N GLU A 298 -18.15 5.01 31.62
CA GLU A 298 -19.39 5.62 32.11
C GLU A 298 -20.24 4.62 32.92
N ASN A 299 -20.44 3.42 32.38
CA ASN A 299 -21.25 2.39 33.02
C ASN A 299 -20.60 1.83 34.30
N MET A 300 -19.27 1.75 34.38
CA MET A 300 -18.54 1.38 35.62
C MET A 300 -18.80 2.38 36.75
N ARG A 301 -18.95 3.67 36.45
CA ARG A 301 -19.29 4.69 37.44
C ARG A 301 -20.75 4.56 37.91
N ARG A 302 -21.65 4.19 36.99
CA ARG A 302 -23.11 4.14 37.23
C ARG A 302 -23.54 2.82 37.88
N TYR A 303 -23.00 1.66 37.44
CA TYR A 303 -23.46 0.33 37.84
C TYR A 303 -22.40 -0.42 38.69
N ARG A 304 -22.16 0.07 39.89
CA ARG A 304 -21.07 -0.43 40.76
C ARG A 304 -21.23 -1.88 41.27
N LYS A 305 -22.45 -2.45 41.21
CA LYS A 305 -22.76 -3.82 41.69
C LYS A 305 -22.79 -4.85 40.55
N MET A 306 -22.70 -4.41 39.31
CA MET A 306 -22.73 -5.28 38.13
C MET A 306 -21.37 -5.99 37.96
N SER A 307 -21.37 -7.27 37.59
CA SER A 307 -20.14 -7.98 37.29
C SER A 307 -19.46 -7.38 36.06
N LEU A 308 -18.13 -7.47 35.98
CA LEU A 308 -17.38 -6.87 34.85
C LEU A 308 -17.86 -7.41 33.50
N ILE A 309 -18.15 -8.73 33.40
CA ILE A 309 -18.60 -9.36 32.16
C ILE A 309 -19.98 -8.83 31.73
N GLU A 310 -20.92 -8.72 32.68
CA GLU A 310 -22.26 -8.17 32.43
C GLU A 310 -22.17 -6.71 32.01
N LEU A 311 -21.33 -5.93 32.69
CA LEU A 311 -21.14 -4.51 32.42
C LEU A 311 -20.54 -4.27 31.02
N LEU A 312 -19.54 -5.05 30.63
CA LEU A 312 -18.95 -5.01 29.29
C LEU A 312 -19.99 -5.38 28.23
N ASN A 313 -20.72 -6.49 28.40
CA ASN A 313 -21.80 -6.89 27.49
C ASN A 313 -22.86 -5.79 27.36
N PHE A 314 -23.27 -5.19 28.48
CA PHE A 314 -24.22 -4.12 28.51
C PHE A 314 -23.72 -2.89 27.74
N SER A 315 -22.47 -2.48 27.97
CA SER A 315 -21.85 -1.34 27.30
C SER A 315 -21.70 -1.54 25.78
N ILE A 316 -21.29 -2.75 25.36
CA ILE A 316 -21.19 -3.12 23.94
C ILE A 316 -22.56 -3.05 23.28
N ASN A 317 -23.61 -3.61 23.91
CA ASN A 317 -24.97 -3.57 23.36
C ASN A 317 -25.51 -2.13 23.24
N GLU A 318 -25.18 -1.24 24.16
CA GLU A 318 -25.57 0.17 24.09
C GLU A 318 -24.88 0.94 22.95
N THR A 319 -23.64 0.57 22.60
CA THR A 319 -22.88 1.21 21.52
C THR A 319 -23.04 0.51 20.17
N LEU A 320 -23.59 -0.71 20.15
CA LEU A 320 -23.67 -1.59 18.98
C LEU A 320 -24.32 -0.91 17.77
N ALA A 321 -25.45 -0.23 17.97
CA ALA A 321 -26.15 0.46 16.89
C ALA A 321 -25.28 1.53 16.23
N ARG A 322 -24.52 2.29 17.02
CA ARG A 322 -23.60 3.31 16.53
C ARG A 322 -22.45 2.66 15.75
N THR A 323 -21.78 1.67 16.33
CA THR A 323 -20.68 0.95 15.70
C THR A 323 -21.10 0.31 14.37
N LEU A 324 -22.25 -0.38 14.34
CA LEU A 324 -22.77 -0.98 13.10
C LEU A 324 -23.16 0.06 12.04
N MET A 325 -23.67 1.22 12.44
CA MET A 325 -24.00 2.29 11.48
C MET A 325 -22.74 2.93 10.90
N THR A 326 -21.74 3.23 11.74
CA THR A 326 -20.47 3.81 11.29
C THR A 326 -19.72 2.82 10.40
N SER A 327 -19.57 1.55 10.82
CA SER A 327 -18.92 0.51 10.02
C SER A 327 -19.70 0.20 8.74
N GLY A 328 -21.03 0.14 8.80
CA GLY A 328 -21.88 -0.13 7.66
C GLY A 328 -21.79 0.96 6.59
N THR A 329 -21.76 2.25 6.97
CA THR A 329 -21.63 3.34 6.01
C THR A 329 -20.27 3.31 5.31
N VAL A 330 -19.17 3.10 6.05
CA VAL A 330 -17.83 2.97 5.48
C VAL A 330 -17.72 1.70 4.63
N PHE A 331 -18.27 0.58 5.10
CA PHE A 331 -18.32 -0.68 4.35
C PHE A 331 -18.96 -0.50 2.97
N VAL A 332 -20.14 0.14 2.90
CA VAL A 332 -20.84 0.39 1.62
C VAL A 332 -20.02 1.31 0.70
N ALA A 333 -19.41 2.37 1.24
CA ALA A 333 -18.56 3.26 0.46
C ALA A 333 -17.33 2.54 -0.10
N VAL A 334 -16.65 1.76 0.74
CA VAL A 334 -15.46 0.99 0.31
C VAL A 334 -15.83 -0.15 -0.63
N LEU A 335 -16.99 -0.80 -0.43
CA LEU A 335 -17.51 -1.81 -1.36
C LEU A 335 -17.76 -1.21 -2.76
N ALA A 336 -18.28 0.02 -2.82
CA ALA A 336 -18.42 0.73 -4.09
C ALA A 336 -17.06 1.00 -4.75
N LEU A 337 -16.01 1.31 -3.96
CA LEU A 337 -14.64 1.44 -4.48
C LEU A 337 -14.08 0.10 -4.99
N VAL A 338 -14.36 -1.02 -4.31
CA VAL A 338 -13.96 -2.35 -4.79
C VAL A 338 -14.61 -2.67 -6.14
N LEU A 339 -15.89 -2.32 -6.31
CA LEU A 339 -16.65 -2.65 -7.52
C LEU A 339 -16.39 -1.69 -8.69
N PHE A 340 -16.14 -0.42 -8.40
CA PHE A 340 -16.09 0.65 -9.41
C PHE A 340 -14.80 1.49 -9.39
N GLY A 341 -13.92 1.32 -8.37
CA GLY A 341 -12.73 2.15 -8.17
C GLY A 341 -11.58 1.87 -9.14
N GLY A 342 -11.72 0.80 -9.92
CA GLY A 342 -10.69 0.40 -10.87
C GLY A 342 -9.45 -0.18 -10.20
N PRO A 343 -8.51 -0.61 -11.02
CA PRO A 343 -7.39 -1.42 -10.58
C PRO A 343 -6.39 -0.70 -9.64
N VAL A 344 -6.15 0.60 -9.86
CA VAL A 344 -5.22 1.40 -9.04
C VAL A 344 -5.64 1.44 -7.58
N LEU A 345 -6.94 1.44 -7.31
CA LEU A 345 -7.49 1.48 -5.97
C LEU A 345 -7.82 0.09 -5.40
N TYR A 346 -7.60 -0.98 -6.18
CA TYR A 346 -8.06 -2.33 -5.81
C TYR A 346 -7.42 -2.82 -4.51
N SER A 347 -6.08 -2.82 -4.40
CA SER A 347 -5.35 -3.26 -3.20
C SER A 347 -5.73 -2.43 -1.97
N PHE A 348 -5.83 -1.09 -2.14
CA PHE A 348 -6.31 -0.18 -1.10
C PHE A 348 -7.72 -0.53 -0.65
N SER A 349 -8.65 -0.71 -1.60
CA SER A 349 -10.07 -0.91 -1.31
C SER A 349 -10.33 -2.27 -0.65
N ILE A 350 -9.67 -3.34 -1.10
CA ILE A 350 -9.77 -4.67 -0.48
C ILE A 350 -9.22 -4.64 0.95
N ALA A 351 -8.07 -4.00 1.17
CA ALA A 351 -7.50 -3.84 2.50
C ALA A 351 -8.43 -3.06 3.43
N MET A 352 -9.00 -1.94 2.95
CA MET A 352 -9.95 -1.14 3.71
C MET A 352 -11.23 -1.92 4.04
N LEU A 353 -11.77 -2.70 3.09
CA LEU A 353 -12.95 -3.52 3.31
C LEU A 353 -12.71 -4.56 4.41
N TRP A 354 -11.58 -5.25 4.34
CA TRP A 354 -11.12 -6.18 5.37
C TRP A 354 -10.94 -5.49 6.73
N GLY A 355 -10.26 -4.35 6.74
CA GLY A 355 -9.97 -3.56 7.94
C GLY A 355 -11.22 -3.07 8.66
N VAL A 356 -12.27 -2.67 7.93
CA VAL A 356 -13.57 -2.29 8.52
C VAL A 356 -14.22 -3.48 9.21
N ILE A 357 -14.19 -4.67 8.60
CA ILE A 357 -14.77 -5.89 9.17
C ILE A 357 -13.99 -6.30 10.41
N VAL A 358 -12.66 -6.41 10.28
CA VAL A 358 -11.78 -6.88 11.35
C VAL A 358 -11.70 -5.88 12.49
N GLY A 359 -11.65 -4.57 12.22
CA GLY A 359 -11.62 -3.52 13.23
C GLY A 359 -12.92 -3.45 14.06
N THR A 360 -14.09 -3.64 13.40
CA THR A 360 -15.36 -3.76 14.12
C THR A 360 -15.38 -5.01 15.00
N TYR A 361 -14.92 -6.14 14.47
CA TYR A 361 -14.80 -7.37 15.23
C TYR A 361 -13.84 -7.22 16.41
N SER A 362 -12.64 -6.70 16.20
CA SER A 362 -11.60 -6.57 17.20
C SER A 362 -12.01 -5.66 18.37
N SER A 363 -12.68 -4.55 18.07
CA SER A 363 -13.19 -3.62 19.09
C SER A 363 -14.21 -4.29 20.02
N ILE A 364 -15.11 -5.12 19.47
CA ILE A 364 -16.15 -5.81 20.24
C ILE A 364 -15.57 -6.98 21.01
N TRP A 365 -14.80 -7.85 20.37
CA TRP A 365 -14.39 -9.13 20.99
C TRP A 365 -12.96 -9.10 21.54
N VAL A 366 -11.98 -8.57 20.80
CA VAL A 366 -10.57 -8.62 21.23
C VAL A 366 -10.32 -7.59 22.33
N ALA A 367 -10.62 -6.30 22.07
CA ALA A 367 -10.37 -5.24 23.03
C ALA A 367 -11.15 -5.44 24.33
N SER A 368 -12.44 -5.80 24.24
CA SER A 368 -13.27 -6.04 25.43
C SER A 368 -12.88 -7.30 26.20
N ALA A 369 -12.47 -8.38 25.51
CA ALA A 369 -11.96 -9.57 26.18
C ALA A 369 -10.65 -9.30 26.91
N CYS A 370 -9.75 -8.48 26.34
CA CYS A 370 -8.51 -8.08 27.00
C CYS A 370 -8.77 -7.38 28.34
N LEU A 371 -9.80 -6.51 28.41
CA LEU A 371 -10.17 -5.86 29.67
C LEU A 371 -10.57 -6.87 30.76
N VAL A 372 -11.24 -7.98 30.39
CA VAL A 372 -11.56 -9.06 31.35
C VAL A 372 -10.30 -9.71 31.91
N TYR A 373 -9.33 -10.04 31.03
CA TYR A 373 -8.08 -10.67 31.44
C TYR A 373 -7.12 -9.73 32.17
N LEU A 374 -7.17 -8.43 31.91
CA LEU A 374 -6.45 -7.40 32.62
C LEU A 374 -7.09 -7.07 33.99
N ASN A 375 -8.17 -7.77 34.36
CA ASN A 375 -8.85 -7.68 35.65
C ASN A 375 -9.22 -6.22 36.03
N LEU A 376 -9.86 -5.53 35.07
CA LEU A 376 -10.32 -4.16 35.26
C LEU A 376 -11.27 -4.06 36.45
N ARG A 377 -10.94 -3.21 37.45
CA ARG A 377 -11.75 -3.03 38.66
C ARG A 377 -12.30 -1.61 38.77
N PRO A 378 -13.58 -1.43 39.19
CA PRO A 378 -14.17 -0.11 39.37
C PRO A 378 -13.40 0.81 40.35
N GLU A 379 -12.72 0.22 41.33
CA GLU A 379 -11.94 0.93 42.34
C GLU A 379 -10.73 1.66 41.76
N GLN A 380 -10.17 1.16 40.67
CA GLN A 380 -9.00 1.74 40.01
C GLN A 380 -9.33 3.07 39.30
N LEU A 381 -10.56 3.25 38.84
CA LEU A 381 -11.05 4.51 38.27
C LEU A 381 -11.07 5.64 39.34
N ARG A 382 -11.43 5.32 40.58
CA ARG A 382 -11.45 6.31 41.68
C ARG A 382 -10.05 6.80 42.04
N ILE A 383 -9.08 5.91 42.11
CA ILE A 383 -7.67 6.26 42.43
C ILE A 383 -7.09 7.18 41.35
N GLY A 384 -7.47 6.97 40.09
CA GLY A 384 -7.07 7.83 38.97
C GLY A 384 -7.71 9.23 39.07
N GLU A 385 -8.98 9.33 39.43
CA GLU A 385 -9.70 10.60 39.61
C GLU A 385 -9.19 11.39 40.81
N GLU A 386 -8.99 10.75 41.96
CA GLU A 386 -8.40 11.41 43.15
C GLU A 386 -6.96 11.92 42.90
N LYS A 387 -6.17 11.19 42.12
CA LYS A 387 -4.84 11.66 41.71
C LYS A 387 -4.91 12.84 40.72
N ALA A 388 -5.84 12.81 39.77
CA ALA A 388 -6.03 13.89 38.82
C ALA A 388 -6.60 15.17 39.47
N GLU A 389 -7.46 15.02 40.48
CA GLU A 389 -8.01 16.14 41.27
C GLU A 389 -6.92 16.77 42.15
N LYS A 390 -6.10 15.95 42.82
CA LYS A 390 -4.95 16.41 43.59
C LYS A 390 -3.83 17.05 42.75
N ALA A 391 -3.74 16.73 41.49
CA ALA A 391 -2.77 17.37 40.57
C ALA A 391 -3.28 18.72 40.00
N LYS A 392 -4.59 19.01 40.14
CA LYS A 392 -5.20 20.27 39.73
C LYS A 392 -5.40 21.29 40.87
N ALA A 393 -5.27 20.84 42.10
CA ALA A 393 -5.28 21.66 43.30
C ALA A 393 -3.86 22.05 43.72
#